data_1db3aeb60f2c29e3201b0e386fc33397
#
_entry.id   1db3aeb60f2c29e3201b0e386fc33397
#
_cell.length_a   1.000
_cell.length_b   1.000
_cell.length_c   1.000
_cell.angle_alpha   90.00
_cell.angle_beta   90.00
_cell.angle_gamma   90.00
#
_symmetry.space_group_name_H-M   'P 1'
#
loop_
_entity.id
_entity.type
_entity.pdbx_description
1 polymer ?
#
loop_
_entity_poly.entity_id
_entity_poly.type
_entity_poly.pdbx_seq_one_letter_code
_entity_poly.pdbx_strand_id
1 'polypeptide(L)'
;MRDAVLHFSEFKQRGDISQMADDEILEGHLVIYYQHGIESKLVDIRHSNELDITTYNHSCLKHSHSCVDFMQAIGSAADFRKVMAQLNDTASVDKVTFISAPMREEGCC
;
A
#
# COMPACT_ATOMS: atom_id res chain seq x y z
N MET A 1 -23.26 -8.43 11.64
CA MET A 1 -23.11 -6.98 11.69
C MET A 1 -22.15 -6.54 12.76
N ARG A 2 -22.40 -6.95 13.98
CA ARG A 2 -21.54 -6.55 15.08
C ARG A 2 -20.11 -7.05 14.92
N ASP A 3 -19.96 -8.29 14.51
CA ASP A 3 -18.65 -8.88 14.31
C ASP A 3 -17.85 -8.14 13.23
N ALA A 4 -18.53 -7.71 12.20
CA ALA A 4 -17.88 -6.96 11.13
C ALA A 4 -17.36 -5.62 11.63
N VAL A 5 -18.11 -4.96 12.52
CA VAL A 5 -17.70 -3.67 13.05
C VAL A 5 -16.48 -3.84 13.96
N LEU A 6 -16.48 -4.84 14.83
CA LEU A 6 -15.34 -5.10 15.71
C LEU A 6 -14.09 -5.45 14.90
N HIS A 7 -14.27 -6.27 13.90
CA HIS A 7 -13.20 -6.68 13.02
C HIS A 7 -12.58 -5.46 12.32
N PHE A 8 -13.41 -4.57 11.88
CA PHE A 8 -12.99 -3.35 11.23
C PHE A 8 -12.17 -2.45 12.15
N SER A 9 -12.57 -2.39 13.42
CA SER A 9 -11.83 -1.60 14.40
C SER A 9 -10.43 -2.17 14.64
N GLU A 10 -10.31 -3.49 14.68
CA GLU A 10 -9.00 -4.13 14.82
C GLU A 10 -8.09 -3.81 13.65
N PHE A 11 -8.63 -3.83 12.43
CA PHE A 11 -7.86 -3.46 11.26
C PHE A 11 -7.37 -2.03 11.34
N LYS A 12 -8.22 -1.13 11.81
CA LYS A 12 -7.83 0.27 11.95
C LYS A 12 -6.68 0.44 12.91
N GLN A 13 -6.72 -0.25 14.03
CA GLN A 13 -5.65 -0.15 15.03
C GLN A 13 -4.33 -0.69 14.47
N ARG A 14 -4.39 -1.79 13.74
CA ARG A 14 -3.18 -2.39 13.19
C ARG A 14 -2.71 -1.68 11.94
N GLY A 15 -3.62 -1.00 11.25
CA GLY A 15 -3.31 -0.36 9.98
C GLY A 15 -2.65 0.99 10.08
N ASP A 16 -2.51 1.55 11.29
CA ASP A 16 -1.91 2.87 11.43
C ASP A 16 -0.40 2.76 11.40
N ILE A 17 0.13 2.81 10.19
CA ILE A 17 1.54 2.61 9.94
C ILE A 17 2.41 3.71 10.57
N SER A 18 1.84 4.89 10.82
CA SER A 18 2.61 5.99 11.39
C SER A 18 3.00 5.73 12.84
N GLN A 19 2.31 4.81 13.50
CA GLN A 19 2.58 4.50 14.91
C GLN A 19 3.31 3.17 15.10
N MET A 20 3.65 2.50 14.02
CA MET A 20 4.36 1.23 14.12
C MET A 20 5.85 1.45 14.25
N ALA A 21 6.53 0.51 14.91
CA ALA A 21 7.98 0.55 15.03
C ALA A 21 8.62 0.41 13.64
N ASP A 22 9.77 1.06 13.45
CA ASP A 22 10.43 1.09 12.15
C ASP A 22 10.75 -0.31 11.61
N ASP A 23 11.11 -1.22 12.49
CA ASP A 23 11.53 -2.56 12.09
C ASP A 23 10.38 -3.58 12.07
N GLU A 24 9.18 -3.16 12.36
CA GLU A 24 8.03 -4.06 12.29
C GLU A 24 7.79 -4.47 10.83
N ILE A 25 7.67 -5.77 10.60
CA ILE A 25 7.46 -6.28 9.25
C ILE A 25 5.97 -6.32 8.96
N LEU A 26 5.61 -5.73 7.84
CA LEU A 26 4.22 -5.62 7.41
C LEU A 26 4.06 -6.27 6.05
N GLU A 27 2.87 -6.79 5.82
CA GLU A 27 2.48 -7.32 4.52
C GLU A 27 1.10 -6.78 4.20
N GLY A 28 0.90 -6.36 2.96
CA GLY A 28 -0.40 -5.83 2.59
C GLY A 28 -0.41 -5.30 1.19
N HIS A 29 -1.35 -4.41 0.91
CA HIS A 29 -1.58 -3.89 -0.42
C HIS A 29 -1.37 -2.38 -0.46
N LEU A 30 -0.64 -1.93 -1.46
CA LEU A 30 -0.54 -0.53 -1.81
C LEU A 30 -1.43 -0.26 -3.01
N VAL A 31 -2.28 0.74 -2.90
CA VAL A 31 -3.16 1.17 -3.98
C VAL A 31 -2.82 2.62 -4.29
N ILE A 32 -2.47 2.88 -5.55
CA ILE A 32 -2.01 4.20 -5.98
C ILE A 32 -2.87 4.66 -7.13
N TYR A 33 -3.60 5.77 -6.94
CA TYR A 33 -4.34 6.41 -8.02
C TYR A 33 -3.54 7.59 -8.53
N TYR A 34 -3.39 7.68 -9.85
CA TYR A 34 -2.57 8.73 -10.44
C TYR A 34 -3.05 9.07 -11.84
N GLN A 35 -2.54 10.19 -12.35
CA GLN A 35 -2.83 10.61 -13.71
C GLN A 35 -1.91 9.88 -14.69
N HIS A 36 -2.48 9.53 -15.82
CA HIS A 36 -1.74 8.83 -16.86
C HIS A 36 -0.50 9.63 -17.26
N GLY A 37 0.60 8.93 -17.51
CA GLY A 37 1.83 9.56 -17.99
C GLY A 37 2.99 9.56 -17.01
N ILE A 38 2.77 9.13 -15.75
CA ILE A 38 3.86 9.12 -14.77
C ILE A 38 4.30 7.71 -14.39
N GLU A 39 3.97 6.75 -15.22
CA GLU A 39 4.26 5.34 -14.94
C GLU A 39 5.74 5.08 -14.71
N SER A 40 6.61 5.75 -15.47
CA SER A 40 8.05 5.55 -15.32
C SER A 40 8.54 6.00 -13.95
N LYS A 41 7.98 7.08 -13.41
CA LYS A 41 8.35 7.56 -12.07
C LYS A 41 7.93 6.56 -11.00
N LEU A 42 6.76 5.95 -11.16
CA LEU A 42 6.29 4.96 -10.21
C LEU A 42 7.16 3.70 -10.24
N VAL A 43 7.59 3.30 -11.43
CA VAL A 43 8.52 2.17 -11.56
C VAL A 43 9.83 2.49 -10.84
N ASP A 44 10.37 3.68 -11.01
CA ASP A 44 11.60 4.08 -10.37
C ASP A 44 11.47 4.04 -8.83
N ILE A 45 10.39 4.58 -8.32
CA ILE A 45 10.15 4.58 -6.88
C ILE A 45 10.03 3.15 -6.35
N ARG A 46 9.30 2.30 -7.07
CA ARG A 46 9.09 0.92 -6.68
C ARG A 46 10.40 0.14 -6.64
N HIS A 47 11.29 0.39 -7.60
CA HIS A 47 12.56 -0.32 -7.70
C HIS A 47 13.65 0.23 -6.81
N SER A 48 13.49 1.45 -6.32
CA SER A 48 14.50 2.10 -5.48
C SER A 48 14.37 1.77 -4.00
N ASN A 49 13.36 1.01 -3.62
CA ASN A 49 13.06 0.72 -2.23
C ASN A 49 13.21 -0.77 -1.95
N GLU A 50 13.28 -1.11 -0.66
CA GLU A 50 13.54 -2.48 -0.24
C GLU A 50 12.28 -3.28 0.01
N LEU A 51 11.13 -2.79 -0.46
CA LEU A 51 9.91 -3.56 -0.39
C LEU A 51 9.97 -4.73 -1.36
N ASP A 52 9.55 -5.90 -0.89
CA ASP A 52 9.43 -7.07 -1.72
C ASP A 52 8.03 -7.09 -2.35
N ILE A 53 7.96 -6.74 -3.62
CA ILE A 53 6.70 -6.68 -4.35
C ILE A 53 6.40 -8.05 -4.90
N THR A 54 5.35 -8.70 -4.39
CA THR A 54 5.01 -10.06 -4.78
C THR A 54 3.99 -10.11 -5.91
N THR A 55 3.10 -9.13 -6.01
CA THR A 55 2.20 -9.02 -7.16
C THR A 55 2.05 -7.56 -7.54
N TYR A 56 1.70 -7.33 -8.79
CA TYR A 56 1.54 -5.98 -9.32
C TYR A 56 0.50 -6.00 -10.42
N ASN A 57 -0.47 -5.10 -10.34
CA ASN A 57 -1.49 -4.91 -11.36
C ASN A 57 -1.65 -3.44 -11.67
N HIS A 58 -1.84 -3.16 -12.95
CA HIS A 58 -2.06 -1.81 -13.44
C HIS A 58 -3.34 -1.78 -14.25
N SER A 59 -4.16 -0.76 -14.02
CA SER A 59 -5.38 -0.56 -14.78
C SER A 59 -5.61 0.93 -14.98
N CYS A 60 -6.27 1.27 -16.09
CA CYS A 60 -6.75 2.62 -16.31
C CYS A 60 -8.28 2.58 -16.28
N LEU A 61 -8.85 3.41 -15.42
CA LEU A 61 -10.29 3.45 -15.21
C LEU A 61 -10.92 4.36 -16.25
N LYS A 62 -11.82 3.81 -17.05
CA LYS A 62 -12.37 4.54 -18.19
C LYS A 62 -13.30 5.67 -17.79
N HIS A 63 -14.04 5.48 -16.72
CA HIS A 63 -15.02 6.48 -16.29
C HIS A 63 -14.35 7.64 -15.56
N SER A 64 -13.45 7.36 -14.65
CA SER A 64 -12.81 8.38 -13.83
C SER A 64 -11.57 8.97 -14.48
N HIS A 65 -11.07 8.34 -15.53
CA HIS A 65 -9.84 8.74 -16.22
C HIS A 65 -8.61 8.72 -15.30
N SER A 66 -8.65 7.87 -14.29
CA SER A 66 -7.53 7.68 -13.37
C SER A 66 -6.86 6.35 -13.67
N CYS A 67 -5.55 6.31 -13.50
CA CYS A 67 -4.82 5.05 -13.51
C CYS A 67 -4.68 4.56 -12.08
N VAL A 68 -4.68 3.26 -11.91
CA VAL A 68 -4.50 2.66 -10.58
C VAL A 68 -3.45 1.56 -10.67
N ASP A 69 -2.50 1.61 -9.74
CA ASP A 69 -1.56 0.52 -9.50
C ASP A 69 -1.94 -0.14 -8.20
N PHE A 70 -2.02 -1.45 -8.25
CA PHE A 70 -2.40 -2.27 -7.11
C PHE A 70 -1.29 -3.30 -6.91
N MET A 71 -0.62 -3.24 -5.76
CA MET A 71 0.49 -4.17 -5.53
C MET A 71 0.43 -4.76 -4.13
N GLN A 72 0.91 -5.99 -4.06
CA GLN A 72 1.07 -6.70 -2.80
C GLN A 72 2.54 -6.67 -2.45
N ALA A 73 2.85 -6.28 -1.22
CA ALA A 73 4.24 -6.09 -0.82
C ALA A 73 4.44 -6.49 0.63
N ILE A 74 5.68 -6.83 0.95
CA ILE A 74 6.12 -7.10 2.31
C ILE A 74 7.39 -6.30 2.56
N GLY A 75 7.50 -5.75 3.76
CA GLY A 75 8.67 -4.99 4.14
C GLY A 75 8.50 -4.37 5.52
N SER A 76 9.49 -3.60 5.94
CA SER A 76 9.42 -2.93 7.24
C SER A 76 8.48 -1.74 7.19
N ALA A 77 7.96 -1.36 8.36
CA ALA A 77 7.12 -0.17 8.46
C ALA A 77 7.87 1.08 7.98
N ALA A 78 9.15 1.18 8.27
CA ALA A 78 9.95 2.30 7.82
C ALA A 78 10.02 2.37 6.29
N ASP A 79 10.18 1.23 5.64
CA ASP A 79 10.25 1.19 4.18
C ASP A 79 8.90 1.54 3.55
N PHE A 80 7.81 1.05 4.12
CA PHE A 80 6.49 1.42 3.64
C PHE A 80 6.23 2.92 3.78
N ARG A 81 6.59 3.50 4.94
CA ARG A 81 6.42 4.95 5.14
C ARG A 81 7.24 5.75 4.14
N LYS A 82 8.45 5.30 3.86
CA LYS A 82 9.33 5.96 2.91
C LYS A 82 8.74 5.94 1.50
N VAL A 83 8.24 4.78 1.06
CA VAL A 83 7.62 4.65 -0.25
C VAL A 83 6.37 5.51 -0.33
N MET A 84 5.52 5.48 0.68
CA MET A 84 4.29 6.27 0.68
C MET A 84 4.59 7.77 0.65
N ALA A 85 5.62 8.21 1.36
CA ALA A 85 6.00 9.62 1.35
C ALA A 85 6.50 10.04 -0.04
N GLN A 86 7.32 9.21 -0.68
CA GLN A 86 7.79 9.49 -2.03
C GLN A 86 6.65 9.56 -3.02
N LEU A 87 5.69 8.65 -2.91
CA LEU A 87 4.52 8.64 -3.79
C LEU A 87 3.66 9.88 -3.57
N ASN A 88 3.42 10.25 -2.31
CA ASN A 88 2.63 11.43 -2.00
C ASN A 88 3.29 12.73 -2.47
N ASP A 89 4.61 12.75 -2.54
CA ASP A 89 5.36 13.91 -3.01
C ASP A 89 5.45 13.96 -4.53
N THR A 90 5.04 12.91 -5.21
CA THR A 90 5.13 12.86 -6.68
C THR A 90 3.94 13.59 -7.28
N ALA A 91 4.23 14.54 -8.17
CA ALA A 91 3.18 15.25 -8.89
C ALA A 91 2.34 14.28 -9.70
N SER A 92 1.04 14.55 -9.79
CA SER A 92 0.06 13.75 -10.51
C SER A 92 -0.30 12.43 -9.84
N VAL A 93 0.20 12.16 -8.65
CA VAL A 93 -0.32 11.08 -7.80
C VAL A 93 -1.47 11.66 -6.98
N ASP A 94 -2.65 11.06 -7.12
CA ASP A 94 -3.86 11.59 -6.48
C ASP A 94 -4.10 11.00 -5.10
N LYS A 95 -3.79 9.73 -4.92
CA LYS A 95 -4.09 9.05 -3.67
C LYS A 95 -3.21 7.82 -3.50
N VAL A 96 -2.67 7.64 -2.31
CA VAL A 96 -1.91 6.44 -1.94
C VAL A 96 -2.55 5.86 -0.68
N THR A 97 -2.87 4.58 -0.73
CA THR A 97 -3.47 3.89 0.40
C THR A 97 -2.73 2.59 0.65
N PHE A 98 -2.43 2.31 1.90
CA PHE A 98 -1.85 1.04 2.31
C PHE A 98 -2.86 0.31 3.19
N ILE A 99 -3.12 -0.95 2.83
CA ILE A 99 -4.02 -1.81 3.58
C ILE A 99 -3.18 -2.96 4.13
N SER A 100 -2.96 -2.93 5.44
CA SER A 100 -2.15 -3.94 6.12
C SER A 100 -2.95 -5.23 6.28
N ALA A 101 -2.34 -6.35 5.96
CA ALA A 101 -2.95 -7.64 6.24
C ALA A 101 -2.90 -7.90 7.75
N PRO A 102 -3.95 -8.49 8.33
CA PRO A 102 -3.92 -8.83 9.75
C PRO A 102 -2.95 -9.97 10.01
N MET A 103 -2.24 -9.88 11.12
CA MET A 103 -1.30 -10.92 11.51
C MET A 103 -2.05 -12.06 12.20
N ARG A 104 -1.63 -13.27 11.90
CA ARG A 104 -2.16 -14.47 12.54
C ARG A 104 -1.00 -15.30 13.04
N GLU A 105 -1.19 -15.94 14.18
CA GLU A 105 -0.15 -16.81 14.74
C GLU A 105 -0.01 -18.07 13.92
N GLU A 106 -1.12 -18.56 13.38
CA GLU A 106 -1.12 -19.77 12.56
C GLU A 106 -1.61 -19.46 11.17
N GLY A 107 -1.00 -20.10 10.19
CA GLY A 107 -1.42 -19.94 8.82
C GLY A 107 -2.80 -20.52 8.57
N CYS A 108 -3.50 -19.96 7.62
CA CYS A 108 -4.82 -20.44 7.23
C CYS A 108 -4.72 -21.56 6.19
N CYS A 109 -3.52 -21.80 5.70
CA CYS A 109 -3.34 -22.78 4.64
C CYS A 109 -2.60 -24.01 5.14
#